data_96dde3f7cd74a725faa89faa306c95f1
#
_entry.id   96dde3f7cd74a725faa89faa306c95f1
#
_cell.length_a   1.000
_cell.length_b   1.000
_cell.length_c   1.000
_cell.angle_alpha   90.00
_cell.angle_beta   90.00
_cell.angle_gamma   90.00
#
_symmetry.space_group_name_H-M   'P 1'
#
loop_
_entity.id
_entity.type
_entity.pdbx_description
1 polymer ?
#
loop_
_entity_poly.entity_id
_entity_poly.type
_entity_poly.pdbx_seq_one_letter_code
_entity_poly.pdbx_strand_id
1 'polypeptide(L)'
;RQFDVNFFGMVNMNRAVLPVMRQQGGGRIVNMSSVAAPIAIPFQAYYSASKAAVRTYSLAPASEVRPFGIEVCVIMPGDIATGFTAARRKSCNGDDVYHGRIARSVAVMEHDEQTGMTAEFAGQFVARRATQKRAKLICTMGHKYALFVFLMRILPTGLATRIVGRIYAS
;
A
#
# COMPACT_ATOMS: atom_id res chain seq x y z
N ARG A 1 -5.60 -6.09 -15.13
CA ARG A 1 -6.43 -4.99 -14.58
C ARG A 1 -5.90 -4.43 -13.26
N GLN A 2 -5.56 -5.27 -12.23
CA GLN A 2 -5.09 -4.74 -10.93
C GLN A 2 -3.74 -4.02 -11.05
N PHE A 3 -2.80 -4.58 -11.79
CA PHE A 3 -1.53 -3.92 -12.10
C PHE A 3 -1.70 -2.68 -12.98
N ASP A 4 -2.63 -2.74 -13.94
CA ASP A 4 -2.89 -1.58 -14.83
C ASP A 4 -3.31 -0.35 -14.03
N VAL A 5 -4.23 -0.55 -13.07
CA VAL A 5 -4.72 0.55 -12.24
C VAL A 5 -3.72 0.92 -11.14
N ASN A 6 -3.27 -0.07 -10.35
CA ASN A 6 -2.49 0.22 -9.15
C ASN A 6 -1.05 0.65 -9.47
N PHE A 7 -0.45 0.08 -10.51
CA PHE A 7 0.96 0.29 -10.82
C PHE A 7 1.15 1.12 -12.10
N PHE A 8 0.71 0.63 -13.26
CA PHE A 8 0.95 1.35 -14.51
C PHE A 8 0.24 2.71 -14.57
N GLY A 9 -0.98 2.82 -14.01
CA GLY A 9 -1.67 4.11 -13.89
C GLY A 9 -0.85 5.13 -13.09
N MET A 10 -0.29 4.71 -11.94
CA MET A 10 0.60 5.55 -11.13
C MET A 10 1.89 5.91 -11.88
N VAL A 11 2.52 4.95 -12.57
CA VAL A 11 3.73 5.20 -13.39
C VAL A 11 3.44 6.24 -14.47
N ASN A 12 2.32 6.11 -15.18
CA ASN A 12 1.92 7.05 -16.23
C ASN A 12 1.69 8.46 -15.67
N MET A 13 1.04 8.59 -14.52
CA MET A 13 0.87 9.87 -13.84
C MET A 13 2.21 10.48 -13.44
N ASN A 14 3.12 9.71 -12.84
CA ASN A 14 4.44 10.20 -12.48
C ASN A 14 5.21 10.67 -13.73
N ARG A 15 5.17 9.92 -14.83
CA ARG A 15 5.80 10.32 -16.10
C ARG A 15 5.24 11.61 -16.66
N ALA A 16 3.94 11.82 -16.54
CA ALA A 16 3.28 13.03 -17.06
C ALA A 16 3.62 14.28 -16.24
N VAL A 17 3.71 14.16 -14.90
CA VAL A 17 3.95 15.34 -14.04
C VAL A 17 5.43 15.70 -13.87
N LEU A 18 6.34 14.76 -14.00
CA LEU A 18 7.78 14.99 -13.77
C LEU A 18 8.39 16.06 -14.67
N PRO A 19 8.10 16.14 -15.99
CA PRO A 19 8.62 17.22 -16.83
C PRO A 19 8.17 18.61 -16.35
N VAL A 20 6.91 18.74 -15.96
CA VAL A 20 6.32 19.99 -15.46
C VAL A 20 7.00 20.39 -14.15
N MET A 21 7.13 19.44 -13.19
CA MET A 21 7.79 19.71 -11.91
C MET A 21 9.27 20.11 -12.07
N ARG A 22 9.98 19.51 -13.04
CA ARG A 22 11.36 19.94 -13.35
C ARG A 22 11.43 21.36 -13.87
N GLN A 23 10.51 21.76 -14.76
CA GLN A 23 10.44 23.13 -15.27
C GLN A 23 10.09 24.14 -14.16
N GLN A 24 9.26 23.74 -13.21
CA GLN A 24 8.88 24.56 -12.04
C GLN A 24 10.00 24.66 -10.98
N GLY A 25 11.06 23.85 -11.10
CA GLY A 25 12.15 23.82 -10.13
C GLY A 25 11.83 23.05 -8.84
N GLY A 26 10.79 22.23 -8.83
CA GLY A 26 10.47 21.40 -7.67
C GLY A 26 9.04 20.89 -7.65
N GLY A 27 8.76 20.09 -6.62
CA GLY A 27 7.43 19.53 -6.41
C GLY A 27 7.44 18.34 -5.48
N ARG A 28 6.28 17.75 -5.24
CA ARG A 28 6.18 16.55 -4.42
C ARG A 28 5.20 15.56 -5.04
N ILE A 29 5.67 14.33 -5.20
CA ILE A 29 4.88 13.18 -5.63
C ILE A 29 4.56 12.34 -4.39
N VAL A 30 3.28 12.02 -4.21
CA VAL A 30 2.83 11.12 -3.14
C VAL A 30 2.22 9.88 -3.78
N ASN A 31 2.91 8.75 -3.70
CA ASN A 31 2.46 7.47 -4.25
C ASN A 31 1.82 6.61 -3.15
N MET A 32 0.64 6.06 -3.44
CA MET A 32 -0.14 5.26 -2.49
C MET A 32 0.19 3.77 -2.65
N SER A 33 1.01 3.25 -1.74
CA SER A 33 1.27 1.82 -1.60
C SER A 33 0.29 1.18 -0.58
N SER A 34 0.73 0.25 0.24
CA SER A 34 -0.02 -0.41 1.31
C SER A 34 0.93 -1.09 2.28
N VAL A 35 0.48 -1.39 3.48
CA VAL A 35 1.18 -2.32 4.41
C VAL A 35 1.26 -3.74 3.83
N ALA A 36 0.40 -4.08 2.86
CA ALA A 36 0.48 -5.31 2.09
C ALA A 36 1.68 -5.37 1.12
N ALA A 37 2.42 -4.26 0.93
CA ALA A 37 3.60 -4.24 0.08
C ALA A 37 4.80 -5.00 0.66
N PRO A 38 5.20 -4.77 1.93
CA PRO A 38 6.23 -5.56 2.58
C PRO A 38 5.71 -6.88 3.17
N ILE A 39 4.40 -7.07 3.24
CA ILE A 39 3.75 -8.20 3.90
C ILE A 39 2.76 -8.84 2.92
N ALA A 40 3.14 -10.00 2.35
CA ALA A 40 2.27 -10.70 1.41
C ALA A 40 1.06 -11.30 2.14
N ILE A 41 -0.14 -10.84 1.80
CA ILE A 41 -1.39 -11.34 2.38
C ILE A 41 -1.88 -12.55 1.58
N PRO A 42 -2.17 -13.69 2.23
CA PRO A 42 -2.77 -14.85 1.57
C PRO A 42 -4.03 -14.48 0.79
N PHE A 43 -4.24 -15.15 -0.33
CA PHE A 43 -5.36 -14.93 -1.26
C PHE A 43 -5.45 -13.51 -1.87
N GLN A 44 -4.45 -12.64 -1.59
CA GLN A 44 -4.29 -11.31 -2.19
C GLN A 44 -2.94 -11.12 -2.90
N ALA A 45 -2.36 -12.16 -3.47
CA ALA A 45 -1.02 -12.11 -4.07
C ALA A 45 -0.87 -10.99 -5.11
N TYR A 46 -1.82 -10.84 -6.03
CA TYR A 46 -1.78 -9.77 -7.04
C TYR A 46 -1.85 -8.37 -6.45
N TYR A 47 -2.65 -8.17 -5.40
CA TYR A 47 -2.72 -6.89 -4.71
C TYR A 47 -1.40 -6.58 -4.02
N SER A 48 -0.90 -7.48 -3.19
CA SER A 48 0.37 -7.33 -2.48
C SER A 48 1.52 -7.08 -3.45
N ALA A 49 1.61 -7.86 -4.54
CA ALA A 49 2.62 -7.67 -5.58
C ALA A 49 2.52 -6.30 -6.25
N SER A 50 1.30 -5.84 -6.60
CA SER A 50 1.11 -4.52 -7.21
C SER A 50 1.53 -3.38 -6.27
N LYS A 51 1.22 -3.48 -4.97
CA LYS A 51 1.61 -2.49 -3.96
C LYS A 51 3.11 -2.54 -3.62
N ALA A 52 3.72 -3.73 -3.68
CA ALA A 52 5.17 -3.88 -3.61
C ALA A 52 5.85 -3.22 -4.81
N ALA A 53 5.32 -3.40 -6.02
CA ALA A 53 5.81 -2.74 -7.23
C ALA A 53 5.74 -1.21 -7.10
N VAL A 54 4.61 -0.64 -6.63
CA VAL A 54 4.47 0.81 -6.34
C VAL A 54 5.55 1.28 -5.37
N ARG A 55 5.73 0.56 -4.25
CA ARG A 55 6.73 0.92 -3.24
C ARG A 55 8.14 0.92 -3.83
N THR A 56 8.53 -0.16 -4.48
CA THR A 56 9.89 -0.33 -5.01
C THR A 56 10.17 0.64 -6.17
N TYR A 57 9.23 0.79 -7.11
CA TYR A 57 9.33 1.78 -8.18
C TYR A 57 9.57 3.19 -7.64
N SER A 58 8.84 3.59 -6.60
CA SER A 58 8.93 4.96 -6.09
C SER A 58 10.27 5.29 -5.44
N LEU A 59 11.05 4.29 -5.04
CA LEU A 59 12.37 4.51 -4.41
C LEU A 59 13.42 4.94 -5.44
N ALA A 60 13.38 4.41 -6.66
CA ALA A 60 14.34 4.76 -7.69
C ALA A 60 14.17 6.22 -8.16
N PRO A 61 12.99 6.66 -8.65
CA PRO A 61 12.78 8.06 -9.01
C PRO A 61 13.08 9.05 -7.88
N ALA A 62 12.86 8.68 -6.62
CA ALA A 62 13.15 9.55 -5.49
C ALA A 62 14.62 10.05 -5.46
N SER A 63 15.55 9.20 -5.87
CA SER A 63 16.96 9.57 -6.00
C SER A 63 17.23 10.33 -7.30
N GLU A 64 16.61 9.92 -8.40
CA GLU A 64 16.80 10.48 -9.74
C GLU A 64 16.30 11.93 -9.85
N VAL A 65 15.16 12.23 -9.19
CA VAL A 65 14.51 13.55 -9.31
C VAL A 65 14.93 14.55 -8.22
N ARG A 66 15.64 14.10 -7.20
CA ARG A 66 16.10 14.94 -6.10
C ARG A 66 16.93 16.17 -6.54
N PRO A 67 17.84 16.07 -7.54
CA PRO A 67 18.58 17.24 -8.01
C PRO A 67 17.71 18.34 -8.60
N PHE A 68 16.48 18.03 -8.99
CA PHE A 68 15.50 18.99 -9.52
C PHE A 68 14.57 19.58 -8.46
N GLY A 69 14.86 19.38 -7.16
CA GLY A 69 14.00 19.85 -6.08
C GLY A 69 12.69 19.08 -5.94
N ILE A 70 12.57 17.90 -6.56
CA ILE A 70 11.37 17.07 -6.52
C ILE A 70 11.53 16.01 -5.44
N GLU A 71 10.54 15.92 -4.54
CA GLU A 71 10.50 14.91 -3.49
C GLU A 71 9.48 13.82 -3.83
N VAL A 72 9.79 12.58 -3.50
CA VAL A 72 8.86 11.45 -3.60
C VAL A 72 8.57 10.92 -2.21
N CYS A 73 7.29 10.72 -1.91
CA CYS A 73 6.79 10.14 -0.67
C CYS A 73 5.92 8.92 -0.99
N VAL A 74 6.21 7.80 -0.35
CA VAL A 74 5.39 6.58 -0.42
C VAL A 74 4.60 6.47 0.86
N ILE A 75 3.27 6.47 0.77
CA ILE A 75 2.41 6.20 1.91
C ILE A 75 1.97 4.74 1.84
N MET A 76 2.12 4.03 2.95
CA MET A 76 1.64 2.67 3.16
C MET A 76 0.49 2.70 4.17
N PRO A 77 -0.76 2.84 3.73
CA PRO A 77 -1.90 2.71 4.62
C PRO A 77 -2.05 1.29 5.13
N GLY A 78 -2.53 1.16 6.38
CA GLY A 78 -3.25 -0.03 6.82
C GLY A 78 -4.72 0.04 6.41
N ASP A 79 -5.59 -0.61 7.18
CA ASP A 79 -7.01 -0.68 6.87
C ASP A 79 -7.71 0.66 7.09
N ILE A 80 -8.54 1.05 6.12
CA ILE A 80 -9.29 2.30 6.12
C ILE A 80 -10.74 1.98 5.78
N ALA A 81 -11.67 2.44 6.62
CA ALA A 81 -13.11 2.32 6.39
C ALA A 81 -13.55 3.25 5.26
N THR A 82 -13.75 2.67 4.08
CA THR A 82 -14.18 3.37 2.86
C THR A 82 -15.07 2.46 2.01
N GLY A 83 -15.58 2.98 0.90
CA GLY A 83 -16.30 2.18 -0.11
C GLY A 83 -15.45 1.13 -0.84
N PHE A 84 -14.16 1.01 -0.53
CA PHE A 84 -13.24 0.05 -1.15
C PHE A 84 -13.68 -1.40 -0.91
N THR A 85 -14.11 -1.72 0.32
CA THR A 85 -14.61 -3.05 0.69
C THR A 85 -15.83 -3.45 -0.14
N ALA A 86 -16.79 -2.54 -0.30
CA ALA A 86 -17.99 -2.79 -1.11
C ALA A 86 -17.69 -2.95 -2.61
N ALA A 87 -16.64 -2.27 -3.11
CA ALA A 87 -16.21 -2.36 -4.50
C ALA A 87 -15.37 -3.61 -4.82
N ARG A 88 -15.04 -4.43 -3.83
CA ARG A 88 -14.24 -5.65 -4.01
C ARG A 88 -14.98 -6.68 -4.86
N ARG A 89 -14.33 -7.14 -5.93
CA ARG A 89 -14.79 -8.32 -6.66
C ARG A 89 -14.31 -9.57 -5.94
N LYS A 90 -15.24 -10.30 -5.37
CA LYS A 90 -14.98 -11.55 -4.67
C LYS A 90 -15.04 -12.71 -5.67
N SER A 91 -14.14 -13.68 -5.50
CA SER A 91 -14.19 -14.97 -6.15
C SER A 91 -13.98 -16.03 -5.07
N CYS A 92 -14.90 -16.95 -4.99
CA CYS A 92 -14.80 -18.12 -4.12
C CYS A 92 -14.44 -19.38 -4.93
N ASN A 93 -13.94 -19.22 -6.15
CA ASN A 93 -13.55 -20.36 -6.99
C ASN A 93 -12.45 -21.17 -6.30
N GLY A 94 -12.70 -22.46 -6.09
CA GLY A 94 -11.77 -23.36 -5.42
C GLY A 94 -11.78 -23.29 -3.90
N ASP A 95 -12.71 -22.57 -3.26
CA ASP A 95 -12.78 -22.48 -1.81
C ASP A 95 -13.11 -23.81 -1.13
N ASP A 96 -13.80 -24.71 -1.84
CA ASP A 96 -14.02 -26.10 -1.49
C ASP A 96 -12.68 -26.85 -1.31
N VAL A 97 -11.75 -26.68 -2.25
CA VAL A 97 -10.39 -27.27 -2.18
C VAL A 97 -9.60 -26.70 -1.00
N TYR A 98 -9.81 -25.43 -0.70
CA TYR A 98 -9.17 -24.74 0.45
C TYR A 98 -9.98 -24.84 1.74
N HIS A 99 -11.00 -25.69 1.81
CA HIS A 99 -11.83 -25.91 3.00
C HIS A 99 -12.41 -24.62 3.60
N GLY A 100 -12.89 -23.70 2.76
CA GLY A 100 -13.47 -22.41 3.19
C GLY A 100 -12.46 -21.34 3.62
N ARG A 101 -11.16 -21.55 3.44
CA ARG A 101 -10.11 -20.59 3.87
C ARG A 101 -10.12 -19.30 3.08
N ILE A 102 -10.53 -19.34 1.81
CA ILE A 102 -10.64 -18.13 0.98
C ILE A 102 -11.74 -17.22 1.54
N ALA A 103 -12.92 -17.77 1.78
CA ALA A 103 -14.04 -17.02 2.34
C ALA A 103 -13.71 -16.44 3.72
N ARG A 104 -13.09 -17.24 4.60
CA ARG A 104 -12.64 -16.74 5.92
C ARG A 104 -11.61 -15.62 5.82
N SER A 105 -10.63 -15.76 4.94
CA SER A 105 -9.62 -14.71 4.72
C SER A 105 -10.25 -13.41 4.24
N VAL A 106 -11.19 -13.48 3.31
CA VAL A 106 -11.93 -12.31 2.81
C VAL A 106 -12.74 -11.68 3.93
N ALA A 107 -13.42 -12.49 4.77
CA ALA A 107 -14.19 -11.97 5.90
C ALA A 107 -13.33 -11.23 6.93
N VAL A 108 -12.14 -11.74 7.27
CA VAL A 108 -11.18 -11.07 8.17
C VAL A 108 -10.76 -9.72 7.57
N MET A 109 -10.38 -9.70 6.29
CA MET A 109 -9.98 -8.46 5.64
C MET A 109 -11.10 -7.42 5.57
N GLU A 110 -12.34 -7.84 5.30
CA GLU A 110 -13.49 -6.94 5.28
C GLU A 110 -13.80 -6.37 6.66
N HIS A 111 -13.71 -7.19 7.69
CA HIS A 111 -13.86 -6.74 9.07
C HIS A 111 -12.79 -5.71 9.45
N ASP A 112 -11.52 -5.98 9.15
CA ASP A 112 -10.41 -5.08 9.44
C ASP A 112 -10.55 -3.75 8.69
N GLU A 113 -10.97 -3.79 7.43
CA GLU A 113 -11.23 -2.58 6.63
C GLU A 113 -12.40 -1.77 7.21
N GLN A 114 -13.52 -2.41 7.56
CA GLN A 114 -14.70 -1.74 8.11
C GLN A 114 -14.45 -1.12 9.49
N THR A 115 -13.58 -1.74 10.29
CA THR A 115 -13.18 -1.27 11.63
C THR A 115 -11.88 -0.48 11.63
N GLY A 116 -11.33 -0.21 10.44
CA GLY A 116 -10.07 0.48 10.24
C GLY A 116 -10.12 1.97 10.54
N MET A 117 -9.07 2.67 10.14
CA MET A 117 -8.99 4.13 10.25
C MET A 117 -10.09 4.80 9.43
N THR A 118 -10.57 5.97 9.87
CA THR A 118 -11.56 6.72 9.10
C THR A 118 -10.96 7.31 7.81
N ALA A 119 -11.80 7.50 6.80
CA ALA A 119 -11.39 8.17 5.55
C ALA A 119 -10.89 9.60 5.81
N GLU A 120 -11.50 10.30 6.76
CA GLU A 120 -11.08 11.64 7.17
C GLU A 120 -9.66 11.65 7.75
N PHE A 121 -9.36 10.76 8.71
CA PHE A 121 -8.00 10.62 9.25
C PHE A 121 -6.99 10.31 8.15
N ALA A 122 -7.33 9.41 7.23
CA ALA A 122 -6.46 9.05 6.10
C ALA A 122 -6.22 10.27 5.19
N GLY A 123 -7.26 11.03 4.86
CA GLY A 123 -7.16 12.25 4.07
C GLY A 123 -6.26 13.30 4.72
N GLN A 124 -6.47 13.58 6.01
CA GLN A 124 -5.63 14.50 6.77
C GLN A 124 -4.16 14.04 6.84
N PHE A 125 -3.92 12.73 7.00
CA PHE A 125 -2.57 12.17 6.97
C PHE A 125 -1.89 12.41 5.62
N VAL A 126 -2.58 12.11 4.51
CA VAL A 126 -2.06 12.33 3.15
C VAL A 126 -1.79 13.80 2.90
N ALA A 127 -2.74 14.68 3.21
CA ALA A 127 -2.58 16.13 3.06
C ALA A 127 -1.36 16.65 3.83
N ARG A 128 -1.21 16.24 5.09
CA ARG A 128 -0.03 16.60 5.91
C ARG A 128 1.28 16.12 5.27
N ARG A 129 1.33 14.91 4.69
CA ARG A 129 2.54 14.40 4.02
C ARG A 129 2.81 15.13 2.71
N ALA A 130 1.77 15.55 2.01
CA ALA A 130 1.91 16.34 0.79
C ALA A 130 2.42 17.76 1.04
N THR A 131 2.07 18.39 2.18
CA THR A 131 2.33 19.81 2.43
C THR A 131 3.47 20.10 3.46
N GLN A 132 3.91 19.11 4.24
CA GLN A 132 4.98 19.31 5.24
C GLN A 132 6.30 19.76 4.59
N LYS A 133 7.11 20.52 5.33
CA LYS A 133 8.37 21.13 4.83
C LYS A 133 9.35 20.10 4.24
N ARG A 134 9.46 18.90 4.82
CA ARG A 134 10.29 17.80 4.32
C ARG A 134 9.49 16.51 4.29
N ALA A 135 9.45 15.84 3.16
CA ALA A 135 8.79 14.54 3.05
C ALA A 135 9.70 13.41 3.57
N LYS A 136 9.11 12.48 4.33
CA LYS A 136 9.74 11.18 4.54
C LYS A 136 9.51 10.32 3.30
N LEU A 137 10.54 9.65 2.84
CA LEU A 137 10.47 8.80 1.64
C LEU A 137 9.41 7.69 1.78
N ILE A 138 9.32 7.06 2.96
CA ILE A 138 8.30 6.05 3.27
C ILE A 138 7.59 6.43 4.56
N CYS A 139 6.26 6.39 4.53
CA CYS A 139 5.41 6.62 5.68
C CYS A 139 4.39 5.50 5.82
N THR A 140 4.36 4.80 6.95
CA THR A 140 3.26 3.90 7.28
C THR A 140 2.16 4.69 7.99
N MET A 141 0.91 4.52 7.56
CA MET A 141 -0.24 5.18 8.16
C MET A 141 -0.83 4.28 9.26
N GLY A 142 -0.98 4.84 10.45
CA GLY A 142 -1.45 4.13 11.64
C GLY A 142 -0.32 3.49 12.46
N HIS A 143 -0.30 3.78 13.77
CA HIS A 143 0.79 3.33 14.67
C HIS A 143 0.86 1.81 14.79
N LYS A 144 -0.29 1.11 14.90
CA LYS A 144 -0.34 -0.36 14.96
C LYS A 144 0.29 -1.00 13.71
N TYR A 145 0.03 -0.42 12.54
CA TYR A 145 0.58 -0.90 11.28
C TYR A 145 2.07 -0.60 11.14
N ALA A 146 2.52 0.56 11.61
CA ALA A 146 3.95 0.90 11.61
C ALA A 146 4.75 -0.09 12.47
N LEU A 147 4.24 -0.42 13.66
CA LEU A 147 4.84 -1.42 14.54
C LEU A 147 4.84 -2.80 13.87
N PHE A 148 3.71 -3.21 13.28
CA PHE A 148 3.58 -4.50 12.61
C PHE A 148 4.56 -4.62 11.43
N VAL A 149 4.63 -3.61 10.56
CA VAL A 149 5.59 -3.58 9.43
C VAL A 149 7.03 -3.63 9.94
N PHE A 150 7.35 -2.91 11.03
CA PHE A 150 8.67 -2.94 11.62
C PHE A 150 9.02 -4.35 12.14
N LEU A 151 8.13 -4.98 12.89
CA LEU A 151 8.33 -6.35 13.38
C LEU A 151 8.51 -7.36 12.25
N MET A 152 7.66 -7.30 11.23
CA MET A 152 7.75 -8.19 10.06
C MET A 152 9.07 -8.00 9.28
N ARG A 153 9.67 -6.82 9.34
CA ARG A 153 10.94 -6.53 8.67
C ARG A 153 12.15 -7.16 9.36
N ILE A 154 12.10 -7.31 10.68
CA ILE A 154 13.21 -7.89 11.47
C ILE A 154 13.09 -9.40 11.64
N LEU A 155 11.90 -9.97 11.44
CA LEU A 155 11.68 -11.41 11.55
C LEU A 155 12.21 -12.14 10.30
N PRO A 156 12.72 -13.37 10.46
CA PRO A 156 12.99 -14.25 9.32
C PRO A 156 11.73 -14.42 8.47
N THR A 157 11.87 -14.38 7.15
CA THR A 157 10.74 -14.40 6.20
C THR A 157 9.78 -15.56 6.44
N GLY A 158 10.31 -16.77 6.72
CA GLY A 158 9.47 -17.94 6.98
C GLY A 158 8.61 -17.79 8.22
N LEU A 159 9.10 -17.12 9.28
CA LEU A 159 8.33 -16.87 10.49
C LEU A 159 7.28 -15.78 10.23
N ALA A 160 7.67 -14.69 9.59
CA ALA A 160 6.75 -13.63 9.20
C ALA A 160 5.57 -14.17 8.36
N THR A 161 5.86 -14.99 7.34
CA THR A 161 4.84 -15.62 6.49
C THR A 161 3.91 -16.54 7.29
N ARG A 162 4.43 -17.31 8.27
CA ARG A 162 3.60 -18.16 9.14
C ARG A 162 2.67 -17.33 10.03
N ILE A 163 3.15 -16.23 10.58
CA ILE A 163 2.32 -15.31 11.39
C ILE A 163 1.19 -14.73 10.55
N VAL A 164 1.51 -14.17 9.38
CA VAL A 164 0.52 -13.62 8.46
C VAL A 164 -0.47 -14.69 7.99
N GLY A 165 0.02 -15.90 7.70
CA GLY A 165 -0.81 -17.04 7.35
C GLY A 165 -1.82 -17.41 8.46
N ARG A 166 -1.42 -17.35 9.72
CA ARG A 166 -2.34 -17.59 10.85
C ARG A 166 -3.38 -16.50 11.03
N ILE A 167 -3.05 -15.25 10.70
CA ILE A 167 -4.01 -14.14 10.81
C ILE A 167 -5.07 -14.22 9.71
N TYR A 168 -4.66 -14.50 8.47
CA TYR A 168 -5.52 -14.37 7.29
C TYR A 168 -5.91 -15.69 6.61
N ALA A 169 -5.36 -16.81 7.00
CA ALA A 169 -5.58 -18.08 6.29
C ALA A 169 -5.71 -19.31 7.20
N SER A 170 -6.04 -19.10 8.47
CA SER A 170 -6.36 -20.19 9.40
C SER A 170 -7.78 -20.71 9.24
#